data_4efef9af5caff5f6a8286bdda3903999
#
_entry.id   4efef9af5caff5f6a8286bdda3903999
#
_cell.length_a   1.000
_cell.length_b   1.000
_cell.length_c   1.000
_cell.angle_alpha   90.00
_cell.angle_beta   90.00
_cell.angle_gamma   90.00
#
_symmetry.space_group_name_H-M   'P 1'
#
loop_
_entity.id
_entity.type
_entity.pdbx_description
1 polymer ?
#
loop_
_entity_poly.entity_id
_entity_poly.type
_entity_poly.pdbx_seq_one_letter_code
_entity_poly.pdbx_strand_id
1 'polypeptide(L)'
;DVVLNPLGVPSRMNVGQILETHLGWACAGLGRQINDALTVYEREGNVEIVKDTLKSVYSNDPAVSKLSDGEVIEMSQTLRRGVPMATPVFDGAVDADIVEMLGKAGIESSGQVQLHDGRTGEPFDRKVTVGYIYMLKLHHLVDDKIHARSIGPYSLVTQQPLGGKAQFGGQRFGEMEVWALEAYGAAYTLQEMLTVKSDDVAGRTKVYEAIVKGDDTFEAGIPESFNVLVKEIRSLGLNVELTESNKDNQG
;
A
#
# COMPACT_ATOMS: atom_id res chain seq x y z
N ASP A 1 -13.44 -12.33 -10.14
CA ASP A 1 -12.13 -11.66 -10.30
C ASP A 1 -11.20 -11.86 -9.10
N VAL A 2 -11.75 -12.20 -7.93
CA VAL A 2 -10.99 -12.35 -6.70
C VAL A 2 -11.22 -13.72 -6.08
N VAL A 3 -10.13 -14.36 -5.67
CA VAL A 3 -10.11 -15.53 -4.78
C VAL A 3 -9.66 -15.02 -3.40
N LEU A 4 -10.51 -15.15 -2.40
CA LEU A 4 -10.23 -14.62 -1.07
C LEU A 4 -9.52 -15.64 -0.19
N ASN A 5 -8.36 -15.26 0.36
CA ASN A 5 -7.68 -16.06 1.36
C ASN A 5 -8.27 -15.78 2.76
N PRO A 6 -8.93 -16.75 3.42
CA PRO A 6 -9.55 -16.55 4.72
C PRO A 6 -8.54 -16.20 5.83
N LEU A 7 -7.27 -16.58 5.69
CA LEU A 7 -6.22 -16.29 6.68
C LEU A 7 -5.89 -14.78 6.76
N GLY A 8 -6.18 -14.01 5.71
CA GLY A 8 -5.93 -12.57 5.69
C GLY A 8 -6.98 -11.73 6.42
N VAL A 9 -8.06 -12.33 6.92
CA VAL A 9 -9.20 -11.60 7.50
C VAL A 9 -9.14 -11.50 9.02
N PRO A 10 -8.92 -12.59 9.80
CA PRO A 10 -9.04 -12.53 11.26
C PRO A 10 -8.05 -11.56 11.92
N SER A 11 -6.79 -11.59 11.49
CA SER A 11 -5.72 -10.73 12.03
C SER A 11 -5.87 -9.25 11.67
N ARG A 12 -6.55 -8.95 10.57
CA ARG A 12 -6.73 -7.59 10.05
C ARG A 12 -8.10 -6.99 10.40
N MET A 13 -8.98 -7.75 11.04
CA MET A 13 -10.32 -7.32 11.49
C MET A 13 -11.18 -6.68 10.39
N ASN A 14 -11.01 -7.10 9.13
CA ASN A 14 -11.67 -6.54 7.94
C ASN A 14 -12.74 -7.49 7.39
N VAL A 15 -13.68 -7.93 8.22
CA VAL A 15 -14.78 -8.84 7.83
C VAL A 15 -15.63 -8.28 6.70
N GLY A 16 -15.79 -6.97 6.62
CA GLY A 16 -16.50 -6.28 5.54
C GLY A 16 -16.01 -6.64 4.13
N GLN A 17 -14.74 -7.03 3.99
CA GLN A 17 -14.18 -7.50 2.71
C GLN A 17 -14.87 -8.77 2.20
N ILE A 18 -15.27 -9.69 3.08
CA ILE A 18 -15.99 -10.92 2.71
C ILE A 18 -17.39 -10.57 2.24
N LEU A 19 -18.08 -9.71 2.98
CA LEU A 19 -19.44 -9.26 2.65
C LEU A 19 -19.46 -8.50 1.32
N GLU A 20 -18.49 -7.62 1.09
CA GLU A 20 -18.32 -6.92 -0.18
C GLU A 20 -18.11 -7.89 -1.35
N THR A 21 -17.25 -8.91 -1.17
CA THR A 21 -16.97 -9.91 -2.20
C THR A 21 -18.22 -10.71 -2.56
N HIS A 22 -19.02 -11.11 -1.57
CA HIS A 22 -20.28 -11.83 -1.78
C HIS A 22 -21.32 -10.96 -2.49
N LEU A 23 -21.51 -9.72 -2.04
CA LEU A 23 -22.45 -8.79 -2.66
C LEU A 23 -22.02 -8.47 -4.11
N GLY A 24 -20.72 -8.25 -4.33
CA GLY A 24 -20.19 -8.02 -5.67
C GLY A 24 -20.44 -9.19 -6.61
N TRP A 25 -20.37 -10.43 -6.11
CA TRP A 25 -20.70 -11.60 -6.92
C TRP A 25 -22.19 -11.70 -7.22
N ALA A 26 -23.04 -11.42 -6.24
CA ALA A 26 -24.49 -11.32 -6.47
C ALA A 26 -24.81 -10.26 -7.52
N CYS A 27 -24.23 -9.06 -7.42
CA CYS A 27 -24.43 -7.97 -8.39
C CYS A 27 -24.02 -8.37 -9.81
N ALA A 28 -22.91 -9.06 -9.97
CA ALA A 28 -22.46 -9.56 -11.27
C ALA A 28 -23.37 -10.68 -11.81
N GLY A 29 -23.86 -11.56 -10.92
CA GLY A 29 -24.84 -12.61 -11.26
C GLY A 29 -26.18 -12.05 -11.77
N LEU A 30 -26.69 -11.06 -11.07
CA LEU A 30 -27.92 -10.34 -11.48
C LEU A 30 -27.74 -9.62 -12.84
N GLY A 31 -26.57 -9.02 -13.06
CA GLY A 31 -26.24 -8.41 -14.35
C GLY A 31 -26.23 -9.42 -15.50
N ARG A 32 -25.76 -10.65 -15.27
CA ARG A 32 -25.83 -11.74 -16.26
C ARG A 32 -27.28 -12.12 -16.57
N GLN A 33 -28.13 -12.25 -15.57
CA GLN A 33 -29.56 -12.54 -15.79
C GLN A 33 -30.24 -11.45 -16.62
N ILE A 34 -29.94 -10.17 -16.35
CA ILE A 34 -30.45 -9.04 -17.15
C ILE A 34 -29.91 -9.14 -18.59
N ASN A 35 -28.65 -9.47 -18.79
CA ASN A 35 -28.08 -9.64 -20.12
C ASN A 35 -28.72 -10.80 -20.89
N ASP A 36 -29.02 -11.90 -20.23
CA ASP A 36 -29.71 -13.04 -20.82
C ASP A 36 -31.13 -12.67 -21.21
N ALA A 37 -31.87 -11.93 -20.35
CA ALA A 37 -33.19 -11.40 -20.65
C ALA A 37 -33.15 -10.44 -21.84
N LEU A 38 -32.15 -9.58 -21.96
CA LEU A 38 -31.95 -8.70 -23.10
C LEU A 38 -31.67 -9.49 -24.39
N THR A 39 -30.89 -10.55 -24.31
CA THR A 39 -30.61 -11.40 -25.47
C THR A 39 -31.88 -12.11 -25.98
N VAL A 40 -32.77 -12.51 -25.07
CA VAL A 40 -34.10 -13.04 -25.43
C VAL A 40 -34.96 -11.95 -26.05
N TYR A 41 -34.97 -10.75 -25.48
CA TYR A 41 -35.67 -9.59 -26.06
C TYR A 41 -35.21 -9.26 -27.49
N GLU A 42 -33.89 -9.29 -27.74
CA GLU A 42 -33.34 -9.04 -29.08
C GLU A 42 -33.77 -10.08 -30.12
N ARG A 43 -34.15 -11.28 -29.69
CA ARG A 43 -34.64 -12.37 -30.57
C ARG A 43 -36.16 -12.35 -30.73
N GLU A 44 -36.91 -12.11 -29.67
CA GLU A 44 -38.37 -12.30 -29.61
C GLU A 44 -39.16 -10.98 -29.60
N GLY A 45 -38.50 -9.86 -29.30
CA GLY A 45 -39.14 -8.54 -29.21
C GLY A 45 -40.02 -8.35 -27.97
N ASN A 46 -40.01 -9.27 -27.00
CA ASN A 46 -40.86 -9.21 -25.83
C ASN A 46 -40.18 -8.45 -24.66
N VAL A 47 -40.64 -7.22 -24.38
CA VAL A 47 -40.12 -6.34 -23.33
C VAL A 47 -40.51 -6.81 -21.92
N GLU A 48 -41.60 -7.58 -21.79
CA GLU A 48 -42.10 -7.98 -20.47
C GLU A 48 -41.13 -8.84 -19.71
N ILE A 49 -40.37 -9.70 -20.40
CA ILE A 49 -39.31 -10.55 -19.79
C ILE A 49 -38.27 -9.69 -19.09
N VAL A 50 -37.83 -8.62 -19.74
CA VAL A 50 -36.85 -7.69 -19.18
C VAL A 50 -37.43 -6.92 -18.00
N LYS A 51 -38.69 -6.47 -18.09
CA LYS A 51 -39.39 -5.81 -16.98
C LYS A 51 -39.52 -6.70 -15.75
N ASP A 52 -39.91 -7.94 -15.95
CA ASP A 52 -40.04 -8.89 -14.82
C ASP A 52 -38.73 -9.22 -14.18
N THR A 53 -37.66 -9.34 -14.96
CA THR A 53 -36.29 -9.51 -14.42
C THR A 53 -35.87 -8.29 -13.60
N LEU A 54 -36.07 -7.07 -14.09
CA LEU A 54 -35.77 -5.85 -13.34
C LEU A 54 -36.61 -5.71 -12.07
N LYS A 55 -37.91 -6.03 -12.12
CA LYS A 55 -38.75 -6.03 -10.91
C LYS A 55 -38.28 -7.02 -9.86
N SER A 56 -37.83 -8.20 -10.27
CA SER A 56 -37.24 -9.19 -9.37
C SER A 56 -35.96 -8.68 -8.70
N VAL A 57 -35.08 -8.05 -9.47
CA VAL A 57 -33.80 -7.48 -8.97
C VAL A 57 -34.07 -6.35 -7.99
N TYR A 58 -34.94 -5.42 -8.31
CA TYR A 58 -35.23 -4.24 -7.48
C TYR A 58 -36.40 -4.44 -6.51
N SER A 59 -36.75 -5.69 -6.19
CA SER A 59 -37.81 -6.02 -5.20
C SER A 59 -39.13 -5.29 -5.41
N ASN A 60 -39.54 -5.14 -6.66
CA ASN A 60 -40.76 -4.45 -7.07
C ASN A 60 -40.82 -2.95 -6.70
N ASP A 61 -39.68 -2.26 -6.74
CA ASP A 61 -39.65 -0.82 -6.51
C ASP A 61 -40.69 -0.09 -7.44
N PRO A 62 -41.55 0.77 -6.87
CA PRO A 62 -42.52 1.55 -7.66
C PRO A 62 -41.89 2.44 -8.74
N ALA A 63 -40.62 2.84 -8.57
CA ALA A 63 -39.91 3.63 -9.55
C ALA A 63 -39.67 2.83 -10.86
N VAL A 64 -39.24 1.58 -10.73
CA VAL A 64 -38.97 0.67 -11.85
C VAL A 64 -40.27 0.32 -12.59
N SER A 65 -41.37 0.18 -11.85
CA SER A 65 -42.69 -0.16 -12.42
C SER A 65 -43.31 0.95 -13.26
N LYS A 66 -42.86 2.20 -13.12
CA LYS A 66 -43.36 3.39 -13.87
C LYS A 66 -42.55 3.68 -15.13
N LEU A 67 -41.46 2.99 -15.37
CA LEU A 67 -40.61 3.22 -16.53
C LEU A 67 -41.31 2.84 -17.83
N SER A 68 -41.11 3.63 -18.86
CA SER A 68 -41.52 3.31 -20.23
C SER A 68 -40.66 2.18 -20.81
N ASP A 69 -41.17 1.51 -21.86
CA ASP A 69 -40.46 0.40 -22.49
C ASP A 69 -39.07 0.77 -23.00
N GLY A 70 -38.91 2.00 -23.53
CA GLY A 70 -37.62 2.51 -23.97
C GLY A 70 -36.63 2.72 -22.84
N GLU A 71 -37.10 3.31 -21.72
CA GLU A 71 -36.27 3.54 -20.53
C GLU A 71 -35.84 2.23 -19.85
N VAL A 72 -36.72 1.21 -19.86
CA VAL A 72 -36.39 -0.14 -19.36
C VAL A 72 -35.27 -0.76 -20.15
N ILE A 73 -35.29 -0.64 -21.48
CA ILE A 73 -34.23 -1.20 -22.33
C ILE A 73 -32.91 -0.45 -22.13
N GLU A 74 -32.93 0.88 -22.09
CA GLU A 74 -31.75 1.71 -21.86
C GLU A 74 -31.11 1.41 -20.50
N MET A 75 -31.91 1.34 -19.44
CA MET A 75 -31.47 0.94 -18.10
C MET A 75 -30.86 -0.46 -18.11
N SER A 76 -31.52 -1.43 -18.75
CA SER A 76 -31.04 -2.80 -18.83
C SER A 76 -29.70 -2.92 -19.57
N GLN A 77 -29.51 -2.13 -20.64
CA GLN A 77 -28.24 -2.09 -21.37
C GLN A 77 -27.07 -1.60 -20.48
N THR A 78 -27.37 -0.64 -19.61
CA THR A 78 -26.37 -0.13 -18.66
C THR A 78 -26.00 -1.19 -17.60
N LEU A 79 -26.96 -2.03 -17.20
CA LEU A 79 -26.82 -3.04 -16.16
C LEU A 79 -26.26 -4.39 -16.65
N ARG A 80 -25.96 -4.56 -17.92
CA ARG A 80 -25.46 -5.83 -18.51
C ARG A 80 -24.23 -6.42 -17.78
N ARG A 81 -23.36 -5.57 -17.22
CA ARG A 81 -22.11 -5.99 -16.55
C ARG A 81 -22.27 -6.24 -15.06
N GLY A 82 -23.36 -5.82 -14.49
CA GLY A 82 -23.65 -5.92 -13.07
C GLY A 82 -24.57 -4.81 -12.60
N VAL A 83 -25.27 -5.08 -11.52
CA VAL A 83 -26.17 -4.13 -10.87
C VAL A 83 -25.38 -3.35 -9.82
N PRO A 84 -25.19 -2.03 -9.94
CA PRO A 84 -24.52 -1.25 -8.92
C PRO A 84 -25.40 -1.12 -7.68
N MET A 85 -24.85 -1.38 -6.52
CA MET A 85 -25.52 -1.22 -5.23
C MET A 85 -24.77 -0.22 -4.38
N ALA A 86 -25.48 0.77 -3.83
CA ALA A 86 -24.93 1.74 -2.90
C ALA A 86 -25.20 1.28 -1.47
N THR A 87 -24.14 1.21 -0.66
CA THR A 87 -24.22 0.91 0.76
C THR A 87 -23.67 2.08 1.55
N PRO A 88 -24.53 2.96 2.14
CA PRO A 88 -24.10 4.05 3.00
C PRO A 88 -23.30 3.54 4.19
N VAL A 89 -22.36 4.34 4.71
CA VAL A 89 -21.39 3.93 5.73
C VAL A 89 -22.04 3.40 7.03
N PHE A 90 -23.16 4.00 7.45
CA PHE A 90 -23.86 3.65 8.69
C PHE A 90 -25.23 2.97 8.45
N ASP A 91 -25.59 2.74 7.20
CA ASP A 91 -26.83 2.09 6.80
C ASP A 91 -26.55 1.14 5.63
N GLY A 92 -25.61 0.24 5.88
CA GLY A 92 -25.15 -0.75 4.90
C GLY A 92 -26.06 -1.97 4.82
N ALA A 93 -25.81 -2.84 3.84
CA ALA A 93 -26.50 -4.11 3.69
C ALA A 93 -26.23 -5.03 4.90
N VAL A 94 -27.27 -5.68 5.39
CA VAL A 94 -27.18 -6.67 6.45
C VAL A 94 -26.90 -8.05 5.84
N ASP A 95 -26.40 -8.99 6.62
CA ASP A 95 -26.09 -10.36 6.15
C ASP A 95 -27.30 -11.03 5.47
N ALA A 96 -28.51 -10.79 5.99
CA ALA A 96 -29.74 -11.33 5.42
C ALA A 96 -29.99 -10.81 4.00
N ASP A 97 -29.75 -9.53 3.75
CA ASP A 97 -29.92 -8.90 2.43
C ASP A 97 -28.94 -9.50 1.42
N ILE A 98 -27.69 -9.75 1.85
CA ILE A 98 -26.67 -10.32 0.98
C ILE A 98 -27.01 -11.78 0.62
N VAL A 99 -27.49 -12.56 1.57
CA VAL A 99 -27.96 -13.94 1.32
C VAL A 99 -29.15 -13.96 0.38
N GLU A 100 -30.11 -13.04 0.54
CA GLU A 100 -31.24 -12.88 -0.39
C GLU A 100 -30.77 -12.54 -1.81
N MET A 101 -29.84 -11.62 -1.94
CA MET A 101 -29.28 -11.22 -3.23
C MET A 101 -28.50 -12.35 -3.92
N LEU A 102 -27.72 -13.14 -3.15
CA LEU A 102 -27.07 -14.34 -3.67
C LEU A 102 -28.09 -15.36 -4.19
N GLY A 103 -29.18 -15.56 -3.44
CA GLY A 103 -30.28 -16.43 -3.86
C GLY A 103 -30.96 -15.96 -5.15
N LYS A 104 -31.24 -14.65 -5.28
CA LYS A 104 -31.79 -14.06 -6.51
C LYS A 104 -30.85 -14.21 -7.70
N ALA A 105 -29.55 -14.12 -7.46
CA ALA A 105 -28.55 -14.33 -8.50
C ALA A 105 -28.34 -15.81 -8.87
N GLY A 106 -28.99 -16.75 -8.18
CA GLY A 106 -28.83 -18.19 -8.41
C GLY A 106 -27.48 -18.74 -7.89
N ILE A 107 -26.88 -18.07 -6.93
CA ILE A 107 -25.60 -18.44 -6.31
C ILE A 107 -25.85 -19.06 -4.94
N GLU A 108 -25.04 -20.05 -4.56
CA GLU A 108 -25.14 -20.67 -3.22
C GLU A 108 -24.94 -19.62 -2.11
N SER A 109 -25.77 -19.69 -1.06
CA SER A 109 -25.74 -18.74 0.05
C SER A 109 -24.39 -18.67 0.80
N SER A 110 -23.58 -19.71 0.69
CA SER A 110 -22.24 -19.75 1.25
C SER A 110 -21.24 -18.82 0.56
N GLY A 111 -21.52 -18.37 -0.67
CA GLY A 111 -20.59 -17.60 -1.49
C GLY A 111 -19.29 -18.36 -1.83
N GLN A 112 -19.29 -19.67 -1.72
CA GLN A 112 -18.12 -20.52 -1.95
C GLN A 112 -18.35 -21.46 -3.14
N VAL A 113 -17.28 -21.66 -3.93
CA VAL A 113 -17.30 -22.51 -5.13
C VAL A 113 -16.15 -23.50 -5.09
N GLN A 114 -16.39 -24.68 -5.67
CA GLN A 114 -15.32 -25.65 -5.93
C GLN A 114 -14.45 -25.11 -7.06
N LEU A 115 -13.19 -24.85 -6.74
CA LEU A 115 -12.16 -24.46 -7.73
C LEU A 115 -11.28 -25.65 -8.07
N HIS A 116 -10.61 -25.54 -9.22
CA HIS A 116 -9.67 -26.54 -9.73
C HIS A 116 -8.30 -25.90 -9.96
N ASP A 117 -7.23 -26.65 -9.75
CA ASP A 117 -5.89 -26.21 -10.08
C ASP A 117 -5.77 -26.12 -11.62
N GLY A 118 -5.40 -24.95 -12.13
CA GLY A 118 -5.26 -24.70 -13.58
C GLY A 118 -4.14 -25.48 -14.25
N ARG A 119 -3.22 -26.09 -13.49
CA ARG A 119 -2.12 -26.90 -14.02
C ARG A 119 -2.43 -28.39 -14.02
N THR A 120 -3.01 -28.92 -12.94
CA THR A 120 -3.29 -30.34 -12.76
C THR A 120 -4.71 -30.71 -13.13
N GLY A 121 -5.66 -29.75 -13.09
CA GLY A 121 -7.08 -29.98 -13.27
C GLY A 121 -7.75 -30.61 -12.05
N GLU A 122 -7.04 -30.86 -10.95
CA GLU A 122 -7.57 -31.45 -9.74
C GLU A 122 -8.41 -30.44 -8.95
N PRO A 123 -9.53 -30.86 -8.34
CA PRO A 123 -10.32 -30.00 -7.48
C PRO A 123 -9.58 -29.69 -6.17
N PHE A 124 -9.74 -28.48 -5.64
CA PHE A 124 -9.25 -28.18 -4.29
C PHE A 124 -10.03 -28.96 -3.24
N ASP A 125 -9.41 -29.30 -2.12
CA ASP A 125 -10.00 -30.07 -1.03
C ASP A 125 -11.22 -29.39 -0.40
N ARG A 126 -11.31 -28.09 -0.50
CA ARG A 126 -12.38 -27.28 0.08
C ARG A 126 -12.91 -26.26 -0.91
N LYS A 127 -14.19 -25.92 -0.78
CA LYS A 127 -14.78 -24.78 -1.47
C LYS A 127 -14.10 -23.49 -1.05
N VAL A 128 -13.92 -22.57 -1.99
CA VAL A 128 -13.20 -21.31 -1.82
C VAL A 128 -14.13 -20.13 -2.05
N THR A 129 -13.98 -19.09 -1.24
CA THR A 129 -14.71 -17.83 -1.41
C THR A 129 -14.17 -17.09 -2.62
N VAL A 130 -15.04 -16.84 -3.58
CA VAL A 130 -14.74 -16.08 -4.80
C VAL A 130 -15.76 -14.97 -4.99
N GLY A 131 -15.42 -13.96 -5.76
CA GLY A 131 -16.35 -12.89 -6.09
C GLY A 131 -15.69 -11.71 -6.76
N TYR A 132 -16.32 -10.56 -6.60
CA TYR A 132 -15.90 -9.29 -7.16
C TYR A 132 -15.69 -8.28 -6.04
N ILE A 133 -14.62 -7.51 -6.14
CA ILE A 133 -14.28 -6.46 -5.17
C ILE A 133 -13.87 -5.20 -5.91
N TYR A 134 -14.17 -4.05 -5.33
CA TYR A 134 -13.76 -2.77 -5.88
C TYR A 134 -12.32 -2.46 -5.49
N MET A 135 -11.40 -2.44 -6.46
CA MET A 135 -9.98 -2.20 -6.23
C MET A 135 -9.56 -0.82 -6.72
N LEU A 136 -8.88 -0.09 -5.86
CA LEU A 136 -8.28 1.19 -6.17
C LEU A 136 -6.76 1.07 -6.24
N LYS A 137 -6.16 1.61 -7.30
CA LYS A 137 -4.73 1.85 -7.34
C LYS A 137 -4.45 3.23 -6.74
N LEU A 138 -3.80 3.24 -5.57
CA LEU A 138 -3.43 4.48 -4.91
C LEU A 138 -2.23 5.15 -5.60
N HIS A 139 -2.17 6.48 -5.54
CA HIS A 139 -1.09 7.28 -6.13
C HIS A 139 0.19 7.26 -5.26
N HIS A 140 0.55 6.09 -4.75
CA HIS A 140 1.80 5.83 -4.04
C HIS A 140 2.83 5.19 -4.98
N LEU A 141 3.19 5.91 -6.02
CA LEU A 141 4.11 5.42 -7.05
C LEU A 141 5.54 5.34 -6.51
N VAL A 142 6.29 4.35 -6.99
CA VAL A 142 7.70 4.16 -6.62
C VAL A 142 8.54 5.38 -7.03
N ASP A 143 8.28 5.95 -8.20
CA ASP A 143 9.02 7.10 -8.73
C ASP A 143 8.95 8.33 -7.81
N ASP A 144 7.82 8.50 -7.12
CA ASP A 144 7.65 9.59 -6.14
C ASP A 144 8.38 9.33 -4.82
N LYS A 145 8.69 8.08 -4.51
CA LYS A 145 9.29 7.65 -3.24
C LYS A 145 10.75 7.29 -3.34
N ILE A 146 11.21 6.84 -4.52
CA ILE A 146 12.61 6.50 -4.73
C ILE A 146 13.49 7.72 -4.55
N HIS A 147 14.53 7.58 -3.75
CA HIS A 147 15.47 8.66 -3.48
C HIS A 147 16.86 8.11 -3.23
N ALA A 148 17.86 8.75 -3.81
CA ALA A 148 19.26 8.47 -3.59
C ALA A 148 20.05 9.80 -3.52
N ARG A 149 21.17 9.77 -2.82
CA ARG A 149 22.05 10.92 -2.67
C ARG A 149 23.50 10.50 -2.67
N SER A 150 24.32 11.20 -3.42
CA SER A 150 25.79 11.15 -3.28
C SER A 150 26.29 12.41 -2.55
N ILE A 151 26.07 13.56 -3.15
CA ILE A 151 26.37 14.89 -2.61
C ILE A 151 25.10 15.73 -2.66
N GLY A 152 24.94 16.66 -1.71
CA GLY A 152 23.80 17.56 -1.67
C GLY A 152 23.98 18.66 -0.64
N PRO A 153 22.93 19.44 -0.34
CA PRO A 153 23.00 20.53 0.61
C PRO A 153 23.17 20.06 2.05
N TYR A 154 23.84 20.86 2.86
CA TYR A 154 24.11 20.62 4.27
C TYR A 154 23.57 21.75 5.13
N SER A 155 23.30 21.46 6.41
CA SER A 155 22.94 22.47 7.40
C SER A 155 24.12 23.42 7.66
N LEU A 156 23.82 24.70 7.85
CA LEU A 156 24.87 25.72 8.10
C LEU A 156 25.53 25.55 9.47
N VAL A 157 24.79 25.16 10.49
CA VAL A 157 25.29 25.07 11.87
C VAL A 157 25.99 23.75 12.13
N THR A 158 25.32 22.65 11.91
CA THR A 158 25.81 21.30 12.23
C THR A 158 26.61 20.66 11.11
N GLN A 159 26.58 21.22 9.91
CA GLN A 159 27.20 20.64 8.69
C GLN A 159 26.73 19.23 8.35
N GLN A 160 25.56 18.85 8.89
CA GLN A 160 24.93 17.56 8.57
C GLN A 160 24.08 17.66 7.29
N PRO A 161 23.91 16.55 6.54
CA PRO A 161 23.04 16.53 5.39
C PRO A 161 21.61 16.96 5.76
N LEU A 162 20.97 17.77 4.92
CA LEU A 162 19.55 18.08 5.08
C LEU A 162 18.69 16.83 4.90
N GLY A 163 17.48 16.82 5.47
CA GLY A 163 16.51 15.76 5.31
C GLY A 163 15.52 16.01 4.18
N GLY A 164 14.87 14.94 3.72
CA GLY A 164 13.77 15.01 2.76
C GLY A 164 14.17 14.91 1.29
N LYS A 165 13.33 14.23 0.50
CA LYS A 165 13.54 14.02 -0.94
C LYS A 165 13.55 15.34 -1.72
N ALA A 166 12.66 16.28 -1.40
CA ALA A 166 12.53 17.56 -2.09
C ALA A 166 13.80 18.42 -2.01
N GLN A 167 14.56 18.28 -0.93
CA GLN A 167 15.80 19.01 -0.67
C GLN A 167 17.05 18.23 -1.10
N PHE A 168 16.87 17.12 -1.80
CA PHE A 168 17.96 16.19 -2.11
C PHE A 168 18.74 15.79 -0.86
N GLY A 169 18.00 15.49 0.22
CA GLY A 169 18.53 15.21 1.54
C GLY A 169 18.99 13.79 1.73
N GLY A 170 19.69 13.52 2.85
CA GLY A 170 20.10 12.20 3.26
C GLY A 170 19.07 11.50 4.16
N GLN A 171 19.28 10.21 4.39
CA GLN A 171 18.51 9.43 5.34
C GLN A 171 18.96 9.71 6.76
N ARG A 172 18.05 9.64 7.72
CA ARG A 172 18.38 9.75 9.13
C ARG A 172 18.90 8.42 9.65
N PHE A 173 20.12 8.42 10.16
CA PHE A 173 20.71 7.32 10.92
C PHE A 173 20.48 7.60 12.41
N GLY A 174 19.43 7.00 12.98
CA GLY A 174 19.02 7.27 14.36
C GLY A 174 19.82 6.48 15.38
N GLU A 175 19.49 6.69 16.66
CA GLU A 175 20.16 6.04 17.79
C GLU A 175 20.00 4.50 17.75
N MET A 176 18.83 4.00 17.38
CA MET A 176 18.57 2.56 17.29
C MET A 176 19.40 1.90 16.17
N GLU A 177 19.61 2.57 15.05
CA GLU A 177 20.46 2.10 13.96
C GLU A 177 21.94 2.06 14.37
N VAL A 178 22.37 3.01 15.21
CA VAL A 178 23.71 2.98 15.83
C VAL A 178 23.87 1.74 16.72
N TRP A 179 22.91 1.45 17.58
CA TRP A 179 22.93 0.24 18.42
C TRP A 179 23.01 -1.04 17.59
N ALA A 180 22.36 -1.08 16.43
CA ALA A 180 22.44 -2.24 15.54
C ALA A 180 23.87 -2.46 15.03
N LEU A 181 24.58 -1.41 14.63
CA LEU A 181 25.97 -1.51 14.20
C LEU A 181 26.94 -1.87 15.37
N GLU A 182 26.66 -1.34 16.55
CA GLU A 182 27.42 -1.70 17.77
C GLU A 182 27.24 -3.19 18.10
N ALA A 183 26.03 -3.72 17.99
CA ALA A 183 25.74 -5.13 18.24
C ALA A 183 26.49 -6.07 17.27
N TYR A 184 26.71 -5.65 16.03
CA TYR A 184 27.53 -6.38 15.06
C TYR A 184 29.05 -6.17 15.25
N GLY A 185 29.49 -5.22 16.07
CA GLY A 185 30.86 -4.84 16.22
C GLY A 185 31.48 -4.17 14.98
N ALA A 186 30.63 -3.56 14.12
CA ALA A 186 31.06 -2.92 12.88
C ALA A 186 31.61 -1.50 13.14
N ALA A 187 32.71 -1.37 13.81
CA ALA A 187 33.27 -0.09 14.26
C ALA A 187 33.66 0.84 13.13
N TYR A 188 34.33 0.34 12.10
CA TYR A 188 34.70 1.18 10.94
C TYR A 188 33.51 1.70 10.15
N THR A 189 32.48 0.87 9.95
CA THR A 189 31.26 1.30 9.30
C THR A 189 30.54 2.38 10.11
N LEU A 190 30.47 2.21 11.43
CA LEU A 190 29.88 3.21 12.32
C LEU A 190 30.67 4.52 12.28
N GLN A 191 31.99 4.46 12.32
CA GLN A 191 32.86 5.64 12.21
C GLN A 191 32.63 6.37 10.89
N GLU A 192 32.56 5.66 9.77
CA GLU A 192 32.28 6.23 8.46
C GLU A 192 30.91 6.94 8.43
N MET A 193 29.88 6.31 8.97
CA MET A 193 28.52 6.88 9.04
C MET A 193 28.47 8.16 9.88
N LEU A 194 29.20 8.22 10.98
CA LEU A 194 29.19 9.35 11.90
C LEU A 194 30.11 10.51 11.48
N THR A 195 31.10 10.28 10.63
CA THR A 195 32.11 11.29 10.25
C THR A 195 32.00 11.70 8.78
N VAL A 196 32.61 10.95 7.90
CA VAL A 196 32.78 11.34 6.48
C VAL A 196 31.46 11.37 5.69
N LYS A 197 30.49 10.59 6.06
CA LYS A 197 29.14 10.61 5.47
C LYS A 197 28.22 11.66 6.08
N SER A 198 28.58 12.25 7.21
CA SER A 198 27.73 13.19 7.95
C SER A 198 28.33 14.58 7.99
N ASP A 199 29.10 14.93 9.01
CA ASP A 199 29.47 16.28 9.39
C ASP A 199 30.97 16.58 9.42
N ASP A 200 31.84 15.66 9.03
CA ASP A 200 33.27 15.93 8.83
C ASP A 200 33.52 16.62 7.48
N VAL A 201 33.64 17.95 7.51
CA VAL A 201 33.79 18.77 6.30
C VAL A 201 35.09 18.45 5.55
N ALA A 202 36.21 18.30 6.24
CA ALA A 202 37.50 18.01 5.63
C ALA A 202 37.56 16.56 5.13
N GLY A 203 37.06 15.61 5.92
CA GLY A 203 37.00 14.18 5.58
C GLY A 203 36.17 13.90 4.35
N ARG A 204 35.04 14.57 4.17
CA ARG A 204 34.20 14.43 2.97
C ARG A 204 34.97 14.69 1.68
N THR A 205 35.75 15.76 1.64
CA THR A 205 36.52 16.16 0.45
C THR A 205 37.63 15.14 0.18
N LYS A 206 38.38 14.73 1.22
CA LYS A 206 39.46 13.72 1.10
C LYS A 206 38.93 12.37 0.59
N VAL A 207 37.79 11.91 1.13
CA VAL A 207 37.19 10.64 0.70
C VAL A 207 36.76 10.72 -0.77
N TYR A 208 36.20 11.83 -1.19
CA TYR A 208 35.80 12.00 -2.59
C TYR A 208 37.04 11.97 -3.53
N GLU A 209 38.14 12.62 -3.14
CA GLU A 209 39.39 12.56 -3.86
C GLU A 209 39.96 11.14 -3.91
N ALA A 210 39.91 10.40 -2.79
CA ALA A 210 40.36 9.03 -2.72
C ALA A 210 39.57 8.11 -3.65
N ILE A 211 38.23 8.22 -3.64
CA ILE A 211 37.37 7.45 -4.55
C ILE A 211 37.70 7.73 -6.02
N VAL A 212 37.90 9.00 -6.40
CA VAL A 212 38.25 9.39 -7.77
C VAL A 212 39.62 8.85 -8.17
N LYS A 213 40.58 8.82 -7.24
CA LYS A 213 41.95 8.27 -7.46
C LYS A 213 42.00 6.75 -7.41
N GLY A 214 40.97 6.09 -6.84
CA GLY A 214 40.93 4.64 -6.63
C GLY A 214 41.68 4.19 -5.36
N ASP A 215 41.87 5.08 -4.40
CA ASP A 215 42.48 4.75 -3.10
C ASP A 215 41.41 4.30 -2.11
N ASP A 216 41.66 3.25 -1.36
CA ASP A 216 40.73 2.65 -0.39
C ASP A 216 40.85 3.19 1.03
N THR A 217 41.83 4.09 1.27
CA THR A 217 42.13 4.60 2.62
C THR A 217 41.46 5.95 2.86
N PHE A 218 40.84 6.08 4.03
CA PHE A 218 40.33 7.37 4.49
C PHE A 218 40.74 7.63 5.96
N GLU A 219 40.96 8.87 6.29
CA GLU A 219 41.17 9.35 7.64
C GLU A 219 39.92 10.10 8.10
N ALA A 220 39.34 9.64 9.23
CA ALA A 220 38.20 10.32 9.84
C ALA A 220 38.70 11.51 10.67
N GLY A 221 38.07 12.66 10.51
CA GLY A 221 38.29 13.85 11.33
C GLY A 221 37.35 13.92 12.52
N ILE A 222 37.31 15.10 13.15
CA ILE A 222 36.35 15.38 14.23
C ILE A 222 35.06 15.91 13.63
N PRO A 223 33.88 15.36 14.01
CA PRO A 223 32.58 15.86 13.58
C PRO A 223 32.36 17.34 13.97
N GLU A 224 31.84 18.15 13.06
CA GLU A 224 31.58 19.57 13.34
C GLU A 224 30.49 19.76 14.42
N SER A 225 29.54 18.85 14.52
CA SER A 225 28.55 18.84 15.60
C SER A 225 29.20 18.70 16.99
N PHE A 226 30.30 17.97 17.10
CA PHE A 226 31.10 17.90 18.33
C PHE A 226 31.79 19.21 18.65
N ASN A 227 32.32 19.92 17.66
CA ASN A 227 32.91 21.23 17.84
C ASN A 227 31.86 22.25 18.33
N VAL A 228 30.63 22.20 17.80
CA VAL A 228 29.51 23.03 18.29
C VAL A 228 29.21 22.71 19.74
N LEU A 229 29.12 21.44 20.11
CA LEU A 229 28.88 21.01 21.50
C LEU A 229 29.95 21.52 22.45
N VAL A 230 31.23 21.43 22.08
CA VAL A 230 32.34 21.96 22.90
C VAL A 230 32.24 23.46 23.11
N LYS A 231 31.86 24.21 22.06
CA LYS A 231 31.65 25.65 22.18
C LYS A 231 30.46 26.00 23.06
N GLU A 232 29.38 25.24 22.97
CA GLU A 232 28.21 25.43 23.84
C GLU A 232 28.55 25.14 25.31
N ILE A 233 29.28 24.07 25.60
CA ILE A 233 29.73 23.74 26.96
C ILE A 233 30.63 24.84 27.51
N ARG A 234 31.57 25.34 26.71
CA ARG A 234 32.45 26.45 27.09
C ARG A 234 31.65 27.74 27.38
N SER A 235 30.57 27.99 26.65
CA SER A 235 29.70 29.14 26.89
C SER A 235 28.99 29.08 28.24
N LEU A 236 28.80 27.89 28.79
CA LEU A 236 28.27 27.69 30.14
C LEU A 236 29.34 27.83 31.24
N GLY A 237 30.56 28.25 30.91
CA GLY A 237 31.65 28.43 31.85
C GLY A 237 32.46 27.15 32.20
N LEU A 238 32.20 26.04 31.50
CA LEU A 238 32.92 24.79 31.69
C LEU A 238 34.11 24.72 30.69
N ASN A 239 35.31 24.38 31.19
CA ASN A 239 36.47 24.19 30.33
C ASN A 239 36.50 22.75 29.81
N VAL A 240 36.51 22.60 28.49
CA VAL A 240 36.67 21.32 27.80
C VAL A 240 37.90 21.39 26.89
N GLU A 241 38.89 20.56 27.14
CA GLU A 241 40.10 20.46 26.34
C GLU A 241 40.24 19.07 25.76
N LEU A 242 40.58 19.00 24.47
CA LEU A 242 40.91 17.75 23.79
C LEU A 242 42.42 17.55 23.92
N THR A 243 42.83 16.49 24.57
CA THR A 243 44.26 16.12 24.72
C THR A 243 44.55 14.86 23.90
N GLU A 244 45.60 14.89 23.12
CA GLU A 244 46.09 13.69 22.44
C GLU A 244 46.75 12.76 23.47
N SER A 245 46.33 11.50 23.47
CA SER A 245 46.96 10.46 24.26
C SER A 245 48.30 10.08 23.60
N ASN A 246 49.40 10.64 24.08
CA ASN A 246 50.73 10.17 23.68
C ASN A 246 50.90 8.71 24.08
N LYS A 247 50.81 7.79 23.13
CA LYS A 247 51.13 6.37 23.31
C LYS A 247 52.66 6.08 23.46
N ASP A 248 53.51 7.10 23.43
CA ASP A 248 54.94 6.93 23.38
C ASP A 248 55.63 6.88 24.74
N ASN A 249 54.91 6.78 25.88
CA ASN A 249 55.50 6.70 27.21
C ASN A 249 55.17 5.39 27.95
N GLN A 250 55.21 4.25 27.28
CA GLN A 250 55.36 2.95 27.92
C GLN A 250 56.47 2.17 27.17
N GLY A 251 57.71 2.53 27.45
CA GLY A 251 58.89 1.72 27.20
C GLY A 251 59.34 1.05 28.49
#